data_e4eadb8dd41f9505816ad66d87d777ae
#
_entry.id   e4eadb8dd41f9505816ad66d87d777ae
#
_cell.length_a   1.000
_cell.length_b   1.000
_cell.length_c   1.000
_cell.angle_alpha   90.00
_cell.angle_beta   90.00
_cell.angle_gamma   90.00
#
_symmetry.space_group_name_H-M   'P 1'
#
loop_
_entity.id
_entity.type
_entity.pdbx_description
1 polymer ?
#
loop_
_entity_poly.entity_id
_entity_poly.type
_entity_poly.pdbx_seq_one_letter_code
_entity_poly.pdbx_strand_id
1 'polypeptide(L)'
;MGRVLAEFEAGATLVLQGLHLSWPPLAEFCRTLEQELEHPAQANAYFTPRDAQGLPVHHDTHDVFSLQVAGEKRWLVYEPALELPLKNQRYRPDLGDPGEPTHDITLRPGDTLYLPRGWLHEATTSSTDSLHITVGVSVHTWLDAFKAAVEECGTDVEFRRAPNGDADELLERLGERLDPEAVARRQRRHLVETRRPILGGQLGQVRALEQLTLDTAVERRATVLFDLEDSALRFEGKEVVFPEAAAAAVEFVAAADDVFMPADLPGALDDESRLVFVRRLVREGFLRLSEPVPRSGADAER
;
A
#
# COMPACT_ATOMS: atom_id res chain seq x y z
N MET A 1 25.99 3.40 16.04
CA MET A 1 26.56 3.10 14.71
C MET A 1 27.61 1.97 14.79
N GLY A 2 28.69 2.06 15.60
CA GLY A 2 29.75 1.06 15.62
C GLY A 2 29.32 -0.39 15.88
N ARG A 3 28.36 -0.64 16.78
CA ARG A 3 27.85 -1.99 17.03
C ARG A 3 27.13 -2.58 15.80
N VAL A 4 26.34 -1.77 15.07
CA VAL A 4 25.63 -2.23 13.85
C VAL A 4 26.64 -2.63 12.77
N LEU A 5 27.70 -1.85 12.59
CA LEU A 5 28.76 -2.16 11.63
C LEU A 5 29.54 -3.44 12.02
N ALA A 6 29.83 -3.61 13.31
CA ALA A 6 30.51 -4.82 13.80
C ALA A 6 29.67 -6.09 13.55
N GLU A 7 28.36 -6.05 13.77
CA GLU A 7 27.46 -7.18 13.49
C GLU A 7 27.40 -7.46 11.97
N PHE A 8 27.35 -6.40 11.14
CA PHE A 8 27.39 -6.56 9.67
C PHE A 8 28.70 -7.20 9.21
N GLU A 9 29.84 -6.73 9.71
CA GLU A 9 31.16 -7.32 9.43
C GLU A 9 31.27 -8.79 9.90
N ALA A 10 30.51 -9.14 10.95
CA ALA A 10 30.41 -10.52 11.44
C ALA A 10 29.42 -11.40 10.66
N GLY A 11 28.82 -10.90 9.58
CA GLY A 11 27.92 -11.66 8.68
C GLY A 11 26.42 -11.38 8.88
N ALA A 12 26.03 -10.47 9.77
CA ALA A 12 24.62 -10.17 10.00
C ALA A 12 24.03 -9.31 8.86
N THR A 13 22.82 -9.63 8.41
CA THR A 13 22.06 -8.82 7.46
C THR A 13 21.47 -7.58 8.14
N LEU A 14 21.67 -6.41 7.55
CA LEU A 14 20.96 -5.19 7.92
C LEU A 14 19.59 -5.15 7.27
N VAL A 15 18.55 -4.99 8.07
CA VAL A 15 17.16 -4.90 7.58
C VAL A 15 16.60 -3.51 7.87
N LEU A 16 16.22 -2.78 6.83
CA LEU A 16 15.47 -1.52 6.93
C LEU A 16 14.00 -1.79 6.65
N GLN A 17 13.20 -1.79 7.70
CA GLN A 17 11.78 -2.08 7.60
C GLN A 17 10.96 -0.82 7.31
N GLY A 18 9.89 -1.00 6.54
CA GLY A 18 8.91 0.05 6.29
C GLY A 18 9.40 1.20 5.43
N LEU A 19 10.34 0.96 4.50
CA LEU A 19 10.90 2.01 3.63
C LEU A 19 9.83 2.73 2.80
N HIS A 20 8.74 2.07 2.46
CA HIS A 20 7.58 2.69 1.78
C HIS A 20 6.91 3.81 2.61
N LEU A 21 7.19 3.93 3.90
CA LEU A 21 6.69 5.02 4.76
C LEU A 21 7.60 6.25 4.77
N SER A 22 8.84 6.13 4.31
CA SER A 22 9.86 7.17 4.45
C SER A 22 10.57 7.56 3.14
N TRP A 23 10.56 6.69 2.14
CA TRP A 23 11.21 6.94 0.86
C TRP A 23 10.16 7.06 -0.27
N PRO A 24 9.97 8.27 -0.83
CA PRO A 24 8.88 8.56 -1.77
C PRO A 24 8.78 7.60 -2.96
N PRO A 25 9.86 7.20 -3.66
CA PRO A 25 9.74 6.28 -4.79
C PRO A 25 9.16 4.91 -4.41
N LEU A 26 9.53 4.35 -3.25
CA LEU A 26 8.93 3.11 -2.76
C LEU A 26 7.52 3.31 -2.22
N ALA A 27 7.22 4.49 -1.69
CA ALA A 27 5.88 4.84 -1.28
C ALA A 27 4.92 4.83 -2.48
N GLU A 28 5.28 5.49 -3.56
CA GLU A 28 4.51 5.53 -4.82
C GLU A 28 4.36 4.13 -5.42
N PHE A 29 5.47 3.37 -5.51
CA PHE A 29 5.44 2.01 -6.01
C PHE A 29 4.48 1.11 -5.20
N CYS A 30 4.57 1.12 -3.87
CA CYS A 30 3.68 0.32 -3.02
C CYS A 30 2.22 0.77 -3.17
N ARG A 31 1.95 2.08 -3.31
CA ARG A 31 0.58 2.60 -3.51
C ARG A 31 0.01 2.19 -4.86
N THR A 32 0.79 2.24 -5.93
CA THR A 32 0.38 1.74 -7.25
C THR A 32 0.04 0.25 -7.16
N LEU A 33 0.90 -0.53 -6.50
CA LEU A 33 0.65 -1.96 -6.31
C LEU A 33 -0.61 -2.24 -5.47
N GLU A 34 -0.85 -1.45 -4.41
CA GLU A 34 -2.07 -1.53 -3.60
C GLU A 34 -3.33 -1.18 -4.40
N GLN A 35 -3.25 -0.24 -5.34
CA GLN A 35 -4.36 0.11 -6.24
C GLN A 35 -4.67 -1.03 -7.22
N GLU A 36 -3.64 -1.68 -7.77
CA GLU A 36 -3.79 -2.77 -8.74
C GLU A 36 -4.26 -4.07 -8.10
N LEU A 37 -3.71 -4.41 -6.94
CA LEU A 37 -3.97 -5.69 -6.27
C LEU A 37 -5.10 -5.63 -5.25
N GLU A 38 -5.51 -4.43 -4.81
CA GLU A 38 -6.45 -4.20 -3.71
C GLU A 38 -6.03 -4.85 -2.38
N HIS A 39 -4.73 -5.06 -2.21
CA HIS A 39 -4.13 -5.65 -1.03
C HIS A 39 -3.05 -4.75 -0.43
N PRO A 40 -2.89 -4.70 0.91
CA PRO A 40 -1.84 -3.94 1.56
C PRO A 40 -0.44 -4.38 1.13
N ALA A 41 0.41 -3.43 0.74
CA ALA A 41 1.80 -3.65 0.41
C ALA A 41 2.75 -2.96 1.41
N GLN A 42 3.92 -3.56 1.62
CA GLN A 42 5.00 -2.99 2.42
C GLN A 42 6.35 -3.30 1.78
N ALA A 43 7.31 -2.38 1.91
CA ALA A 43 8.65 -2.57 1.38
C ALA A 43 9.70 -2.53 2.48
N ASN A 44 10.64 -3.48 2.43
CA ASN A 44 11.80 -3.57 3.31
C ASN A 44 13.06 -3.76 2.47
N ALA A 45 14.20 -3.24 2.91
CA ALA A 45 15.49 -3.50 2.29
C ALA A 45 16.35 -4.41 3.16
N TYR A 46 17.05 -5.31 2.50
CA TYR A 46 17.96 -6.28 3.12
C TYR A 46 19.34 -6.11 2.53
N PHE A 47 20.28 -5.69 3.35
CA PHE A 47 21.69 -5.59 2.98
C PHE A 47 22.49 -6.66 3.70
N THR A 48 22.97 -7.66 2.95
CA THR A 48 23.68 -8.83 3.45
C THR A 48 25.14 -8.73 3.01
N PRO A 49 26.13 -8.88 3.92
CA PRO A 49 27.53 -8.86 3.54
C PRO A 49 27.90 -10.09 2.69
N ARG A 50 29.03 -10.02 2.01
CA ARG A 50 29.57 -11.15 1.24
C ARG A 50 29.81 -12.38 2.13
N ASP A 51 29.77 -13.55 1.50
CA ASP A 51 30.03 -14.85 2.13
C ASP A 51 29.17 -15.09 3.39
N ALA A 52 27.93 -14.57 3.39
CA ALA A 52 27.03 -14.67 4.53
C ALA A 52 25.68 -15.28 4.13
N GLN A 53 25.06 -15.95 5.09
CA GLN A 53 23.67 -16.34 5.00
C GLN A 53 22.78 -15.19 5.49
N GLY A 54 21.69 -14.92 4.79
CA GLY A 54 20.71 -13.95 5.23
C GLY A 54 19.88 -14.45 6.42
N LEU A 55 18.63 -14.77 6.19
CA LEU A 55 17.79 -15.46 7.17
C LEU A 55 17.90 -16.99 6.99
N PRO A 56 17.76 -17.78 8.07
CA PRO A 56 17.66 -19.25 7.93
C PRO A 56 16.39 -19.61 7.16
N VAL A 57 16.27 -20.88 6.75
CA VAL A 57 15.06 -21.38 6.09
C VAL A 57 13.81 -20.98 6.86
N HIS A 58 12.87 -20.39 6.14
CA HIS A 58 11.58 -19.96 6.68
C HIS A 58 10.55 -19.80 5.56
N HIS A 59 9.29 -19.59 5.92
CA HIS A 59 8.28 -19.06 5.01
C HIS A 59 7.70 -17.75 5.55
N ASP A 60 7.24 -16.91 4.62
CA ASP A 60 6.45 -15.74 4.94
C ASP A 60 4.95 -16.05 4.93
N THR A 61 4.18 -15.31 5.73
CA THR A 61 2.71 -15.38 5.77
C THR A 61 2.03 -14.39 4.81
N HIS A 62 2.79 -13.77 3.92
CA HIS A 62 2.37 -12.85 2.88
C HIS A 62 3.15 -13.16 1.60
N ASP A 63 2.61 -12.79 0.47
CA ASP A 63 3.28 -12.95 -0.81
C ASP A 63 4.45 -11.95 -0.91
N VAL A 64 5.55 -12.34 -1.53
CA VAL A 64 6.78 -11.54 -1.57
C VAL A 64 7.29 -11.40 -3.00
N PHE A 65 7.58 -10.17 -3.39
CA PHE A 65 8.43 -9.86 -4.54
C PHE A 65 9.81 -9.45 -4.01
N SER A 66 10.86 -10.20 -4.35
CA SER A 66 12.24 -9.88 -4.02
C SER A 66 12.92 -9.25 -5.22
N LEU A 67 13.21 -7.95 -5.15
CA LEU A 67 13.83 -7.16 -6.22
C LEU A 67 15.32 -7.02 -5.92
N GLN A 68 16.19 -7.63 -6.73
CA GLN A 68 17.63 -7.53 -6.56
C GLN A 68 18.12 -6.17 -7.06
N VAL A 69 18.78 -5.39 -6.18
CA VAL A 69 19.20 -4.01 -6.47
C VAL A 69 20.71 -3.94 -6.75
N ALA A 70 21.53 -4.63 -5.93
CA ALA A 70 22.97 -4.62 -6.08
C ALA A 70 23.59 -5.94 -5.59
N GLY A 71 24.73 -6.34 -6.20
CA GLY A 71 25.36 -7.63 -5.93
C GLY A 71 24.50 -8.81 -6.38
N GLU A 72 24.91 -10.01 -6.00
CA GLU A 72 24.19 -11.25 -6.35
C GLU A 72 23.73 -11.95 -5.06
N LYS A 73 22.61 -12.66 -5.16
CA LYS A 73 22.09 -13.46 -4.04
C LYS A 73 21.53 -14.79 -4.56
N ARG A 74 22.04 -15.90 -4.04
CA ARG A 74 21.53 -17.23 -4.35
C ARG A 74 20.36 -17.55 -3.43
N TRP A 75 19.25 -17.96 -4.01
CA TRP A 75 18.03 -18.37 -3.33
C TRP A 75 17.81 -19.86 -3.52
N LEU A 76 17.60 -20.56 -2.41
CA LEU A 76 17.09 -21.92 -2.41
C LEU A 76 15.62 -21.84 -2.01
N VAL A 77 14.76 -22.41 -2.84
CA VAL A 77 13.30 -22.43 -2.62
C VAL A 77 12.85 -23.86 -2.54
N TYR A 78 12.02 -24.14 -1.57
CA TYR A 78 11.52 -25.48 -1.26
C TYR A 78 10.00 -25.49 -1.29
N GLU A 79 9.39 -26.68 -1.38
CA GLU A 79 7.96 -26.85 -1.30
C GLU A 79 7.40 -26.30 0.03
N PRO A 80 6.14 -25.82 0.05
CA PRO A 80 5.56 -25.27 1.25
C PRO A 80 5.32 -26.35 2.33
N ALA A 81 5.84 -26.13 3.54
CA ALA A 81 5.50 -26.97 4.69
C ALA A 81 4.06 -26.71 5.17
N LEU A 82 3.51 -25.55 4.86
CA LEU A 82 2.12 -25.16 5.12
C LEU A 82 1.61 -24.34 3.94
N GLU A 83 0.61 -24.87 3.24
CA GLU A 83 0.01 -24.21 2.09
C GLU A 83 -0.80 -22.98 2.50
N LEU A 84 -0.58 -21.83 1.83
CA LEU A 84 -1.31 -20.58 2.03
C LEU A 84 -1.50 -20.18 3.50
N PRO A 85 -0.43 -20.06 4.30
CA PRO A 85 -0.54 -19.80 5.73
C PRO A 85 -1.30 -18.50 6.01
N LEU A 86 -2.05 -18.51 7.10
CA LEU A 86 -2.70 -17.31 7.62
C LEU A 86 -1.68 -16.43 8.36
N LYS A 87 -1.98 -15.17 8.58
CA LYS A 87 -1.10 -14.16 9.23
C LYS A 87 -0.52 -14.58 10.57
N ASN A 88 -1.22 -15.45 11.32
CA ASN A 88 -0.80 -15.98 12.62
C ASN A 88 -0.06 -17.34 12.53
N GLN A 89 0.07 -17.92 11.34
CA GLN A 89 0.72 -19.21 11.11
C GLN A 89 2.16 -19.03 10.62
N ARG A 90 2.98 -18.39 11.46
CA ARG A 90 4.39 -18.15 11.16
C ARG A 90 5.18 -19.45 11.09
N TYR A 91 6.27 -19.45 10.32
CA TYR A 91 7.19 -20.57 10.27
C TYR A 91 7.70 -20.95 11.68
N ARG A 92 7.76 -22.25 11.90
CA ARG A 92 8.39 -22.85 13.09
C ARG A 92 9.19 -24.08 12.64
N PRO A 93 10.39 -24.30 13.21
CA PRO A 93 11.24 -25.43 12.82
C PRO A 93 10.60 -26.81 13.01
N ASP A 94 9.58 -26.94 13.87
CA ASP A 94 8.83 -28.18 14.11
C ASP A 94 7.83 -28.52 13.00
N LEU A 95 7.69 -27.68 11.96
CA LEU A 95 6.87 -27.99 10.77
C LEU A 95 7.50 -29.04 9.85
N GLY A 96 8.76 -29.44 10.10
CA GLY A 96 9.43 -30.52 9.40
C GLY A 96 10.72 -30.08 8.67
N ASP A 97 11.39 -31.06 8.09
CA ASP A 97 12.57 -30.85 7.25
C ASP A 97 12.12 -30.24 5.90
N PRO A 98 12.75 -29.16 5.43
CA PRO A 98 12.44 -28.59 4.12
C PRO A 98 12.72 -29.54 2.93
N GLY A 99 13.52 -30.58 3.12
CA GLY A 99 13.92 -31.52 2.06
C GLY A 99 14.90 -30.90 1.07
N GLU A 100 14.91 -31.43 -0.17
CA GLU A 100 15.72 -30.89 -1.25
C GLU A 100 15.07 -29.64 -1.87
N PRO A 101 15.86 -28.62 -2.24
CA PRO A 101 15.31 -27.41 -2.87
C PRO A 101 14.72 -27.76 -4.25
N THR A 102 13.53 -27.23 -4.51
CA THR A 102 12.88 -27.34 -5.84
C THR A 102 13.45 -26.34 -6.83
N HIS A 103 13.97 -25.21 -6.33
CA HIS A 103 14.62 -24.20 -7.16
C HIS A 103 15.90 -23.70 -6.48
N ASP A 104 16.94 -23.52 -7.31
CA ASP A 104 18.22 -22.94 -6.97
C ASP A 104 18.51 -21.81 -7.96
N ILE A 105 18.34 -20.57 -7.52
CA ILE A 105 18.29 -19.39 -8.38
C ILE A 105 19.26 -18.34 -7.85
N THR A 106 20.11 -17.78 -8.73
CA THR A 106 20.91 -16.61 -8.39
C THR A 106 20.30 -15.36 -9.00
N LEU A 107 19.86 -14.44 -8.15
CA LEU A 107 19.35 -13.14 -8.58
C LEU A 107 20.50 -12.14 -8.78
N ARG A 108 20.42 -11.38 -9.89
CA ARG A 108 21.30 -10.28 -10.25
C ARG A 108 20.55 -8.96 -10.30
N PRO A 109 21.22 -7.81 -10.24
CA PRO A 109 20.55 -6.50 -10.33
C PRO A 109 19.58 -6.40 -11.51
N GLY A 110 18.32 -6.08 -11.21
CA GLY A 110 17.21 -6.05 -12.16
C GLY A 110 16.32 -7.29 -12.15
N ASP A 111 16.78 -8.42 -11.58
CA ASP A 111 15.94 -9.61 -11.43
C ASP A 111 14.91 -9.43 -10.30
N THR A 112 13.75 -10.05 -10.50
CA THR A 112 12.68 -10.11 -9.49
C THR A 112 12.24 -11.55 -9.31
N LEU A 113 12.19 -12.01 -8.05
CA LEU A 113 11.66 -13.31 -7.66
C LEU A 113 10.33 -13.11 -6.95
N TYR A 114 9.27 -13.76 -7.44
CA TYR A 114 8.00 -13.86 -6.74
C TYR A 114 7.96 -15.16 -5.93
N LEU A 115 7.67 -15.03 -4.65
CA LEU A 115 7.50 -16.14 -3.70
C LEU A 115 6.08 -16.08 -3.13
N PRO A 116 5.21 -17.04 -3.46
CA PRO A 116 3.92 -17.17 -2.79
C PRO A 116 4.10 -17.43 -1.30
N ARG A 117 3.20 -16.94 -0.48
CA ARG A 117 3.22 -17.24 0.96
C ARG A 117 3.22 -18.75 1.22
N GLY A 118 3.98 -19.17 2.22
CA GLY A 118 4.11 -20.59 2.59
C GLY A 118 5.28 -21.31 1.96
N TRP A 119 5.81 -20.82 0.82
CA TRP A 119 6.99 -21.41 0.21
C TRP A 119 8.22 -21.20 1.08
N LEU A 120 8.87 -22.31 1.44
CA LEU A 120 10.10 -22.25 2.24
C LEU A 120 11.23 -21.69 1.39
N HIS A 121 12.04 -20.85 1.98
CA HIS A 121 13.18 -20.25 1.28
C HIS A 121 14.29 -19.83 2.24
N GLU A 122 15.48 -19.80 1.70
CA GLU A 122 16.67 -19.18 2.30
C GLU A 122 17.53 -18.55 1.22
N ALA A 123 18.41 -17.63 1.61
CA ALA A 123 19.26 -16.95 0.64
C ALA A 123 20.64 -16.65 1.21
N THR A 124 21.66 -16.84 0.35
CA THR A 124 23.08 -16.65 0.66
C THR A 124 23.73 -15.70 -0.33
N THR A 125 24.72 -14.95 0.16
CA THR A 125 25.64 -14.17 -0.68
C THR A 125 26.91 -14.97 -0.96
N SER A 126 27.57 -14.66 -2.06
CA SER A 126 28.90 -15.17 -2.38
C SER A 126 29.96 -14.06 -2.23
N SER A 127 30.79 -13.86 -3.21
CA SER A 127 31.95 -12.94 -3.19
C SER A 127 31.61 -11.44 -3.09
N THR A 128 30.34 -11.05 -3.15
CA THR A 128 29.88 -9.65 -3.10
C THR A 128 28.83 -9.43 -2.04
N ASP A 129 28.80 -8.23 -1.47
CA ASP A 129 27.64 -7.78 -0.68
C ASP A 129 26.41 -7.74 -1.57
N SER A 130 25.23 -7.98 -0.99
CA SER A 130 23.96 -8.01 -1.72
C SER A 130 22.94 -7.07 -1.09
N LEU A 131 22.30 -6.26 -1.93
CA LEU A 131 21.14 -5.46 -1.56
C LEU A 131 19.93 -5.91 -2.37
N HIS A 132 18.87 -6.32 -1.70
CA HIS A 132 17.57 -6.51 -2.32
C HIS A 132 16.48 -5.79 -1.53
N ILE A 133 15.40 -5.46 -2.21
CA ILE A 133 14.17 -4.93 -1.63
C ILE A 133 13.12 -6.00 -1.70
N THR A 134 12.47 -6.30 -0.58
CA THR A 134 11.25 -7.12 -0.62
C THR A 134 10.03 -6.22 -0.58
N VAL A 135 9.06 -6.53 -1.45
CA VAL A 135 7.72 -5.97 -1.38
C VAL A 135 6.78 -7.09 -0.98
N GLY A 136 6.30 -7.00 0.25
CA GLY A 136 5.36 -7.97 0.82
C GLY A 136 3.92 -7.53 0.61
N VAL A 137 3.08 -8.41 0.07
CA VAL A 137 1.65 -8.19 -0.17
C VAL A 137 0.84 -9.02 0.81
N SER A 138 0.11 -8.35 1.69
CA SER A 138 -0.74 -8.99 2.70
C SER A 138 -2.09 -9.33 2.10
N VAL A 139 -2.26 -10.57 1.65
CA VAL A 139 -3.49 -11.01 1.01
C VAL A 139 -4.67 -11.04 1.99
N HIS A 140 -5.80 -10.44 1.60
CA HIS A 140 -7.08 -10.68 2.24
C HIS A 140 -7.64 -12.03 1.78
N THR A 141 -7.96 -12.88 2.74
CA THR A 141 -8.45 -14.23 2.48
C THR A 141 -9.98 -14.29 2.55
N TRP A 142 -10.56 -15.35 2.00
CA TRP A 142 -11.98 -15.66 2.22
C TRP A 142 -12.32 -15.76 3.71
N LEU A 143 -11.41 -16.26 4.52
CA LEU A 143 -11.60 -16.30 5.97
C LEU A 143 -11.73 -14.89 6.58
N ASP A 144 -10.95 -13.92 6.08
CA ASP A 144 -11.07 -12.52 6.50
C ASP A 144 -12.41 -11.92 6.04
N ALA A 145 -12.86 -12.24 4.81
CA ALA A 145 -14.17 -11.82 4.30
C ALA A 145 -15.33 -12.39 5.13
N PHE A 146 -15.27 -13.68 5.47
CA PHE A 146 -16.29 -14.33 6.34
C PHE A 146 -16.33 -13.69 7.73
N LYS A 147 -15.16 -13.46 8.34
CA LYS A 147 -15.09 -12.81 9.66
C LYS A 147 -15.69 -11.41 9.62
N ALA A 148 -15.34 -10.61 8.62
CA ALA A 148 -15.88 -9.26 8.47
C ALA A 148 -17.41 -9.27 8.25
N ALA A 149 -17.93 -10.19 7.44
CA ALA A 149 -19.38 -10.34 7.24
C ALA A 149 -20.11 -10.72 8.54
N VAL A 150 -19.54 -11.62 9.33
CA VAL A 150 -20.09 -12.01 10.63
C VAL A 150 -20.03 -10.86 11.63
N GLU A 151 -18.93 -10.09 11.69
CA GLU A 151 -18.83 -8.90 12.55
C GLU A 151 -19.87 -7.85 12.17
N GLU A 152 -20.11 -7.62 10.87
CA GLU A 152 -21.13 -6.71 10.38
C GLU A 152 -22.56 -7.14 10.76
N CYS A 153 -22.83 -8.44 10.87
CA CYS A 153 -24.10 -8.95 11.37
C CYS A 153 -24.40 -8.49 12.79
N GLY A 154 -23.39 -8.13 13.57
CA GLY A 154 -23.58 -7.58 14.93
C GLY A 154 -24.35 -6.26 14.97
N THR A 155 -24.49 -5.54 13.85
CA THR A 155 -25.33 -4.33 13.75
C THR A 155 -26.81 -4.63 13.51
N ASP A 156 -27.13 -5.84 13.04
CA ASP A 156 -28.49 -6.29 12.77
C ASP A 156 -29.11 -6.93 14.02
N VAL A 157 -30.28 -6.43 14.44
CA VAL A 157 -30.96 -6.88 15.67
C VAL A 157 -31.35 -8.34 15.63
N GLU A 158 -31.63 -8.91 14.45
CA GLU A 158 -32.03 -10.30 14.31
C GLU A 158 -30.88 -11.26 14.69
N PHE A 159 -29.63 -10.94 14.31
CA PHE A 159 -28.45 -11.72 14.74
C PHE A 159 -28.12 -11.55 16.23
N ARG A 160 -28.70 -10.58 16.90
CA ARG A 160 -28.49 -10.32 18.35
C ARG A 160 -29.48 -11.04 19.25
N ARG A 161 -30.48 -11.71 18.68
CA ARG A 161 -31.46 -12.51 19.42
C ARG A 161 -30.85 -13.82 19.90
N ALA A 162 -31.45 -14.37 20.95
CA ALA A 162 -31.10 -15.74 21.38
C ALA A 162 -31.44 -16.73 20.26
N PRO A 163 -30.61 -17.78 20.05
CA PRO A 163 -30.86 -18.78 19.02
C PRO A 163 -32.10 -19.61 19.38
N ASN A 164 -33.24 -19.26 18.79
CA ASN A 164 -34.52 -19.94 18.96
C ASN A 164 -35.20 -20.06 17.60
N GLY A 165 -35.27 -21.25 17.05
CA GLY A 165 -35.94 -21.52 15.77
C GLY A 165 -35.01 -21.67 14.59
N ASP A 166 -35.56 -21.34 13.40
CA ASP A 166 -34.88 -21.52 12.13
C ASP A 166 -33.86 -20.40 11.86
N ALA A 167 -32.71 -20.78 11.34
CA ALA A 167 -31.63 -19.85 10.98
C ALA A 167 -31.60 -19.51 9.47
N ASP A 168 -32.53 -20.05 8.66
CA ASP A 168 -32.48 -19.93 7.21
C ASP A 168 -32.47 -18.46 6.74
N GLU A 169 -33.33 -17.63 7.28
CA GLU A 169 -33.34 -16.18 6.98
C GLU A 169 -32.03 -15.50 7.37
N LEU A 170 -31.42 -15.87 8.49
CA LEU A 170 -30.14 -15.31 8.92
C LEU A 170 -28.99 -15.77 8.03
N LEU A 171 -29.04 -17.00 7.53
CA LEU A 171 -28.04 -17.51 6.58
C LEU A 171 -28.17 -16.82 5.21
N GLU A 172 -29.39 -16.51 4.76
CA GLU A 172 -29.62 -15.73 3.54
C GLU A 172 -29.04 -14.32 3.68
N ARG A 173 -29.35 -13.61 4.75
CA ARG A 173 -28.80 -12.28 5.06
C ARG A 173 -27.27 -12.28 5.18
N LEU A 174 -26.68 -13.32 5.77
CA LEU A 174 -25.22 -13.49 5.81
C LEU A 174 -24.68 -13.74 4.40
N GLY A 175 -25.37 -14.52 3.58
CA GLY A 175 -25.02 -14.80 2.19
C GLY A 175 -24.94 -13.51 1.34
N GLU A 176 -25.90 -12.60 1.51
CA GLU A 176 -25.88 -11.29 0.84
C GLU A 176 -24.61 -10.47 1.18
N ARG A 177 -24.13 -10.56 2.42
CA ARG A 177 -22.88 -9.91 2.84
C ARG A 177 -21.63 -10.58 2.29
N LEU A 178 -21.75 -11.78 1.77
CA LEU A 178 -20.67 -12.57 1.14
C LEU A 178 -20.74 -12.54 -0.38
N ASP A 179 -21.69 -11.78 -0.95
CA ASP A 179 -21.69 -11.49 -2.38
C ASP A 179 -20.31 -10.91 -2.81
N PRO A 180 -19.73 -11.38 -3.93
CA PRO A 180 -18.39 -10.97 -4.37
C PRO A 180 -18.20 -9.45 -4.47
N GLU A 181 -19.22 -8.72 -4.96
CA GLU A 181 -19.14 -7.25 -5.03
C GLU A 181 -19.16 -6.59 -3.63
N ALA A 182 -19.97 -7.12 -2.70
CA ALA A 182 -20.01 -6.63 -1.33
C ALA A 182 -18.67 -6.89 -0.61
N VAL A 183 -18.06 -8.05 -0.85
CA VAL A 183 -16.72 -8.38 -0.33
C VAL A 183 -15.68 -7.43 -0.90
N ALA A 184 -15.65 -7.20 -2.20
CA ALA A 184 -14.70 -6.31 -2.87
C ALA A 184 -14.84 -4.86 -2.35
N ARG A 185 -16.07 -4.33 -2.27
CA ARG A 185 -16.33 -2.98 -1.71
C ARG A 185 -15.84 -2.85 -0.26
N ARG A 186 -16.08 -3.85 0.58
CA ARG A 186 -15.61 -3.86 1.97
C ARG A 186 -14.10 -3.91 2.07
N GLN A 187 -13.46 -4.76 1.27
CA GLN A 187 -12.01 -4.88 1.22
C GLN A 187 -11.36 -3.57 0.79
N ARG A 188 -11.87 -2.94 -0.27
CA ARG A 188 -11.38 -1.64 -0.72
C ARG A 188 -11.57 -0.56 0.34
N ARG A 189 -12.74 -0.46 0.96
CA ARG A 189 -13.00 0.48 2.06
C ARG A 189 -12.02 0.28 3.21
N HIS A 190 -11.82 -0.95 3.65
CA HIS A 190 -10.85 -1.28 4.70
C HIS A 190 -9.42 -0.88 4.30
N LEU A 191 -9.03 -1.11 3.06
CA LEU A 191 -7.73 -0.69 2.54
C LEU A 191 -7.58 0.83 2.61
N VAL A 192 -8.55 1.59 2.13
CA VAL A 192 -8.56 3.06 2.13
C VAL A 192 -8.50 3.63 3.57
N GLU A 193 -9.30 3.08 4.48
CA GLU A 193 -9.39 3.55 5.86
C GLU A 193 -8.13 3.25 6.68
N THR A 194 -7.47 2.13 6.42
CA THR A 194 -6.31 1.69 7.22
C THR A 194 -4.97 2.18 6.71
N ARG A 195 -4.91 2.81 5.54
CA ARG A 195 -3.65 3.36 5.02
C ARG A 195 -3.23 4.61 5.77
N ARG A 196 -1.96 4.64 6.16
CA ARG A 196 -1.36 5.83 6.77
C ARG A 196 -1.03 6.86 5.69
N PRO A 197 -1.28 8.15 5.94
CA PRO A 197 -0.89 9.20 5.00
C PRO A 197 0.64 9.29 4.85
N ILE A 198 1.09 9.51 3.61
CA ILE A 198 2.49 9.76 3.30
C ILE A 198 2.58 11.23 2.86
N LEU A 199 2.83 12.12 3.81
CA LEU A 199 2.71 13.57 3.67
C LEU A 199 4.08 14.27 3.70
N GLY A 200 5.03 13.80 2.88
CA GLY A 200 6.32 14.47 2.72
C GLY A 200 6.13 15.93 2.30
N GLY A 201 6.73 16.89 3.06
CA GLY A 201 6.65 18.32 2.73
C GLY A 201 5.32 19.02 3.07
N GLN A 202 4.35 18.37 3.72
CA GLN A 202 3.01 18.93 3.99
C GLN A 202 3.02 20.30 4.68
N LEU A 203 3.93 20.56 5.60
CA LEU A 203 4.03 21.87 6.23
C LEU A 203 4.38 22.98 5.23
N GLY A 204 5.23 22.67 4.25
CA GLY A 204 5.55 23.59 3.14
C GLY A 204 4.32 23.84 2.28
N GLN A 205 3.56 22.80 1.94
CA GLN A 205 2.31 22.90 1.19
C GLN A 205 1.30 23.81 1.88
N VAL A 206 1.07 23.61 3.19
CA VAL A 206 0.13 24.45 3.97
C VAL A 206 0.57 25.91 4.01
N ARG A 207 1.85 26.20 4.14
CA ARG A 207 2.37 27.58 4.09
C ARG A 207 2.19 28.23 2.72
N ALA A 208 2.44 27.49 1.65
CA ALA A 208 2.28 27.99 0.28
C ALA A 208 0.82 28.33 -0.07
N LEU A 209 -0.17 27.82 0.68
CA LEU A 209 -1.58 28.17 0.52
C LEU A 209 -1.89 29.68 0.75
N GLU A 210 -1.01 30.41 1.39
CA GLU A 210 -1.14 31.89 1.51
C GLU A 210 -1.08 32.58 0.14
N GLN A 211 -0.40 31.96 -0.82
CA GLN A 211 -0.22 32.46 -2.18
C GLN A 211 -1.12 31.75 -3.20
N LEU A 212 -2.08 30.92 -2.75
CA LEU A 212 -2.98 30.21 -3.64
C LEU A 212 -3.87 31.18 -4.43
N THR A 213 -3.83 31.06 -5.76
CA THR A 213 -4.65 31.78 -6.73
C THR A 213 -5.39 30.81 -7.64
N LEU A 214 -6.26 31.34 -8.50
CA LEU A 214 -6.98 30.54 -9.50
C LEU A 214 -6.07 29.88 -10.54
N ASP A 215 -4.87 30.44 -10.77
CA ASP A 215 -3.87 29.97 -11.74
C ASP A 215 -2.77 29.11 -11.07
N THR A 216 -2.91 28.78 -9.79
CA THR A 216 -1.94 27.93 -9.09
C THR A 216 -2.04 26.48 -9.58
N ALA A 217 -0.94 25.90 -10.01
CA ALA A 217 -0.88 24.50 -10.41
C ALA A 217 -1.10 23.56 -9.20
N VAL A 218 -2.04 22.65 -9.34
CA VAL A 218 -2.47 21.71 -8.29
C VAL A 218 -2.57 20.31 -8.89
N GLU A 219 -2.26 19.30 -8.11
CA GLU A 219 -2.40 17.90 -8.52
C GLU A 219 -2.89 17.02 -7.37
N ARG A 220 -3.49 15.88 -7.70
CA ARG A 220 -3.79 14.85 -6.70
C ARG A 220 -2.48 14.22 -6.24
N ARG A 221 -2.35 13.99 -4.94
CA ARG A 221 -1.17 13.28 -4.41
C ARG A 221 -1.16 11.84 -4.91
N ALA A 222 -0.10 11.43 -5.62
CA ALA A 222 0.05 10.11 -6.22
C ALA A 222 -0.09 8.96 -5.21
N THR A 223 0.27 9.20 -3.93
CA THR A 223 0.21 8.18 -2.87
C THR A 223 -1.13 8.09 -2.15
N VAL A 224 -2.15 8.88 -2.52
CA VAL A 224 -3.45 8.82 -1.86
C VAL A 224 -4.29 7.67 -2.40
N LEU A 225 -4.71 6.77 -1.52
CA LEU A 225 -5.78 5.82 -1.78
C LEU A 225 -7.09 6.41 -1.28
N PHE A 226 -8.10 6.40 -2.11
CA PHE A 226 -9.38 7.02 -1.79
C PHE A 226 -10.56 6.25 -2.37
N ASP A 227 -11.73 6.55 -1.83
CA ASP A 227 -13.03 6.14 -2.33
C ASP A 227 -13.95 7.35 -2.36
N LEU A 228 -14.80 7.44 -3.39
CA LEU A 228 -15.79 8.51 -3.55
C LEU A 228 -17.18 7.88 -3.62
N GLU A 229 -18.01 8.14 -2.63
CA GLU A 229 -19.38 7.65 -2.55
C GLU A 229 -20.29 8.77 -2.04
N ASP A 230 -21.40 9.04 -2.71
CA ASP A 230 -22.40 10.04 -2.30
C ASP A 230 -21.83 11.42 -1.96
N SER A 231 -20.89 11.94 -2.76
CA SER A 231 -20.15 13.21 -2.52
C SER A 231 -19.33 13.22 -1.22
N ALA A 232 -19.08 12.07 -0.63
CA ALA A 232 -18.14 11.89 0.48
C ALA A 232 -16.83 11.29 -0.04
N LEU A 233 -15.75 12.01 0.13
CA LEU A 233 -14.41 11.57 -0.21
C LEU A 233 -13.75 10.94 1.02
N ARG A 234 -13.54 9.62 0.96
CA ARG A 234 -12.86 8.85 2.02
C ARG A 234 -11.43 8.54 1.62
N PHE A 235 -10.49 8.83 2.49
CA PHE A 235 -9.08 8.51 2.29
C PHE A 235 -8.31 8.53 3.61
N GLU A 236 -7.42 7.58 3.78
CA GLU A 236 -6.45 7.52 4.89
C GLU A 236 -7.11 7.72 6.28
N GLY A 237 -8.24 7.04 6.50
CA GLY A 237 -9.00 7.11 7.77
C GLY A 237 -9.79 8.39 7.97
N LYS A 238 -9.96 9.20 6.92
CA LYS A 238 -10.76 10.45 6.94
C LYS A 238 -11.96 10.32 6.03
N GLU A 239 -12.99 11.07 6.36
CA GLU A 239 -14.14 11.31 5.49
C GLU A 239 -14.36 12.83 5.36
N VAL A 240 -14.44 13.32 4.13
CA VAL A 240 -14.71 14.71 3.82
C VAL A 240 -15.99 14.77 3.00
N VAL A 241 -17.06 15.26 3.61
CA VAL A 241 -18.36 15.44 2.96
C VAL A 241 -18.41 16.84 2.34
N PHE A 242 -18.91 16.92 1.12
CA PHE A 242 -19.05 18.17 0.36
C PHE A 242 -20.50 18.52 0.12
N PRO A 243 -20.85 19.80 0.04
CA PRO A 243 -22.17 20.23 -0.38
C PRO A 243 -22.43 19.87 -1.85
N GLU A 244 -23.69 19.69 -2.23
CA GLU A 244 -24.12 19.36 -3.59
C GLU A 244 -23.50 20.30 -4.65
N ALA A 245 -23.36 21.58 -4.35
CA ALA A 245 -22.74 22.56 -5.26
C ALA A 245 -21.28 22.25 -5.61
N ALA A 246 -20.58 21.45 -4.81
CA ALA A 246 -19.20 21.02 -5.04
C ALA A 246 -19.08 19.63 -5.70
N ALA A 247 -20.19 18.90 -5.91
CA ALA A 247 -20.16 17.51 -6.39
C ALA A 247 -19.33 17.35 -7.68
N ALA A 248 -19.57 18.19 -8.68
CA ALA A 248 -18.82 18.16 -9.95
C ALA A 248 -17.30 18.43 -9.75
N ALA A 249 -16.94 19.33 -8.82
CA ALA A 249 -15.54 19.59 -8.50
C ALA A 249 -14.88 18.43 -7.77
N VAL A 250 -15.61 17.73 -6.89
CA VAL A 250 -15.13 16.51 -6.19
C VAL A 250 -14.89 15.38 -7.19
N GLU A 251 -15.84 15.12 -8.08
CA GLU A 251 -15.68 14.12 -9.16
C GLU A 251 -14.49 14.45 -10.07
N PHE A 252 -14.34 15.71 -10.43
CA PHE A 252 -13.21 16.18 -11.23
C PHE A 252 -11.86 15.89 -10.55
N VAL A 253 -11.67 16.28 -9.29
CA VAL A 253 -10.40 16.04 -8.59
C VAL A 253 -10.14 14.57 -8.27
N ALA A 254 -11.20 13.78 -8.13
CA ALA A 254 -11.11 12.32 -7.98
C ALA A 254 -10.65 11.65 -9.28
N ALA A 255 -11.05 12.16 -10.43
CA ALA A 255 -10.68 11.65 -11.75
C ALA A 255 -9.38 12.24 -12.32
N ALA A 256 -8.89 13.37 -11.77
CA ALA A 256 -7.71 14.07 -12.30
C ALA A 256 -6.43 13.25 -12.10
N ASP A 257 -5.76 12.89 -13.19
CA ASP A 257 -4.43 12.25 -13.20
C ASP A 257 -3.32 13.26 -13.53
N ASP A 258 -3.67 14.42 -14.07
CA ASP A 258 -2.77 15.49 -14.45
C ASP A 258 -2.88 16.70 -13.53
N VAL A 259 -1.93 17.64 -13.68
CA VAL A 259 -1.94 18.94 -13.03
C VAL A 259 -3.11 19.79 -13.58
N PHE A 260 -3.84 20.45 -12.71
CA PHE A 260 -4.94 21.35 -13.03
C PHE A 260 -4.84 22.65 -12.23
N MET A 261 -5.67 23.63 -12.54
CA MET A 261 -5.76 24.89 -11.80
C MET A 261 -7.11 25.00 -11.08
N PRO A 262 -7.22 25.72 -9.95
CA PRO A 262 -8.51 25.99 -9.33
C PRO A 262 -9.55 26.56 -10.31
N ALA A 263 -9.10 27.34 -11.33
CA ALA A 263 -9.95 27.86 -12.39
C ALA A 263 -10.62 26.76 -13.24
N ASP A 264 -10.00 25.59 -13.37
CA ASP A 264 -10.49 24.47 -14.21
C ASP A 264 -11.60 23.67 -13.53
N LEU A 265 -11.85 23.88 -12.23
CA LEU A 265 -12.87 23.13 -11.49
C LEU A 265 -14.27 23.37 -12.10
N PRO A 266 -14.99 22.32 -12.47
CA PRO A 266 -16.34 22.43 -13.04
C PRO A 266 -17.40 22.71 -11.97
N GLY A 267 -18.62 22.97 -12.42
CA GLY A 267 -19.80 23.11 -11.58
C GLY A 267 -20.12 24.53 -11.16
N ALA A 268 -20.86 24.67 -10.06
CA ALA A 268 -21.47 25.93 -9.63
C ALA A 268 -20.63 26.73 -8.63
N LEU A 269 -19.37 26.31 -8.36
CA LEU A 269 -18.47 27.03 -7.45
C LEU A 269 -18.02 28.35 -8.08
N ASP A 270 -18.19 29.45 -7.36
CA ASP A 270 -17.55 30.72 -7.69
C ASP A 270 -16.04 30.68 -7.38
N ASP A 271 -15.31 31.70 -7.79
CA ASP A 271 -13.86 31.77 -7.68
C ASP A 271 -13.37 31.64 -6.23
N GLU A 272 -14.07 32.26 -5.28
CA GLU A 272 -13.72 32.17 -3.86
C GLU A 272 -13.95 30.75 -3.34
N SER A 273 -15.06 30.12 -3.68
CA SER A 273 -15.41 28.76 -3.31
C SER A 273 -14.44 27.73 -3.90
N ARG A 274 -13.95 27.93 -5.13
CA ARG A 274 -12.89 27.10 -5.75
C ARG A 274 -11.59 27.16 -4.95
N LEU A 275 -11.18 28.34 -4.52
CA LEU A 275 -9.99 28.49 -3.68
C LEU A 275 -10.16 27.86 -2.30
N VAL A 276 -11.34 28.00 -1.68
CA VAL A 276 -11.67 27.35 -0.40
C VAL A 276 -11.63 25.83 -0.54
N PHE A 277 -12.21 25.29 -1.60
CA PHE A 277 -12.24 23.85 -1.91
C PHE A 277 -10.83 23.29 -2.06
N VAL A 278 -9.99 23.89 -2.90
CA VAL A 278 -8.59 23.46 -3.09
C VAL A 278 -7.80 23.58 -1.79
N ARG A 279 -7.95 24.70 -1.07
CA ARG A 279 -7.29 24.94 0.21
C ARG A 279 -7.63 23.84 1.24
N ARG A 280 -8.89 23.41 1.29
CA ARG A 280 -9.33 22.33 2.15
C ARG A 280 -8.63 21.02 1.79
N LEU A 281 -8.66 20.62 0.51
CA LEU A 281 -8.10 19.35 0.06
C LEU A 281 -6.56 19.28 0.17
N VAL A 282 -5.85 20.40 -0.01
CA VAL A 282 -4.41 20.48 0.23
C VAL A 282 -4.12 20.34 1.74
N ARG A 283 -4.88 20.99 2.62
CA ARG A 283 -4.71 20.83 4.07
C ARG A 283 -4.96 19.41 4.54
N GLU A 284 -5.97 18.74 3.97
CA GLU A 284 -6.26 17.35 4.29
C GLU A 284 -5.25 16.37 3.68
N GLY A 285 -4.42 16.83 2.71
CA GLY A 285 -3.40 16.02 2.07
C GLY A 285 -3.92 15.17 0.90
N PHE A 286 -5.09 15.48 0.36
CA PHE A 286 -5.60 14.86 -0.87
C PHE A 286 -4.98 15.46 -2.12
N LEU A 287 -4.90 16.79 -2.17
CA LEU A 287 -4.21 17.55 -3.19
C LEU A 287 -2.85 18.06 -2.69
N ARG A 288 -1.99 18.39 -3.62
CA ARG A 288 -0.76 19.15 -3.37
C ARG A 288 -0.61 20.26 -4.41
N LEU A 289 0.05 21.35 -4.03
CA LEU A 289 0.50 22.36 -4.99
C LEU A 289 1.65 21.74 -5.79
N SER A 290 1.54 21.79 -7.11
CA SER A 290 2.60 21.33 -7.99
C SER A 290 3.72 22.37 -8.02
N GLU A 291 4.98 21.92 -8.04
CA GLU A 291 6.07 22.86 -8.32
C GLU A 291 5.88 23.42 -9.74
N PRO A 292 6.11 24.73 -9.96
CA PRO A 292 5.99 25.30 -11.29
C PRO A 292 6.95 24.52 -12.21
N VAL A 293 6.42 23.85 -13.23
CA VAL A 293 7.22 23.24 -14.30
C VAL A 293 8.08 24.37 -14.88
N PRO A 294 9.42 24.27 -14.83
CA PRO A 294 10.26 25.30 -15.44
C PRO A 294 9.87 25.36 -16.91
N ARG A 295 9.32 26.50 -17.35
CA ARG A 295 9.01 26.72 -18.76
C ARG A 295 10.30 26.44 -19.52
N SER A 296 10.28 25.40 -20.36
CA SER A 296 11.39 25.10 -21.25
C SER A 296 11.72 26.38 -22.02
N GLY A 297 12.93 26.91 -21.79
CA GLY A 297 13.36 28.17 -22.36
C GLY A 297 13.37 28.10 -23.89
N ALA A 298 12.35 28.70 -24.45
CA ALA A 298 12.36 29.20 -25.82
C ALA A 298 12.48 30.72 -25.69
N ASP A 299 13.67 31.20 -25.33
CA ASP A 299 14.12 32.58 -25.53
C ASP A 299 15.56 32.75 -24.97
N ALA A 300 16.50 32.02 -25.57
CA ALA A 300 17.92 32.27 -25.42
C ALA A 300 18.54 32.39 -26.81
N GLU A 301 18.01 33.35 -27.60
CA GLU A 301 18.68 33.92 -28.77
C GLU A 301 18.18 35.34 -28.96
N ARG A 302 18.89 36.31 -28.31
CA ARG A 302 19.20 37.62 -28.87
C ARG A 302 20.40 38.25 -28.15
#